data_e10edd823d50db4a67c32c4a03800cc7
#
_entry.id   e10edd823d50db4a67c32c4a03800cc7
#
_cell.length_a   1.000
_cell.length_b   1.000
_cell.length_c   1.000
_cell.angle_alpha   90.00
_cell.angle_beta   90.00
_cell.angle_gamma   90.00
#
_symmetry.space_group_name_H-M   'P 1'
#
loop_
_entity.id
_entity.type
_entity.pdbx_description
1 polymer ?
#
loop_
_entity_poly.entity_id
_entity_poly.type
_entity_poly.pdbx_seq_one_letter_code
_entity_poly.pdbx_strand_id
1 'polypeptide(L)'
;INVGYPDELDPLYEKYLVDETKNLLDNAIEFRRIQIADNFDRYGKPVDRTRWEMPAHQVNAYYNPSFNIIVFPAAILQAPFYSLKQTASENYGCIGAVIAHEISHAFDNNGSQFDEFGNLSNWWTDEDLKHF
;
A
#
# COMPACT_ATOMS: atom_id res chain seq x y z
N ILE A 1 -5.18 5.59 7.54
CA ILE A 1 -4.34 4.44 7.97
C ILE A 1 -5.20 3.20 7.90
N ASN A 2 -4.72 2.18 7.20
CA ASN A 2 -5.41 0.91 7.01
C ASN A 2 -4.63 -0.20 7.74
N VAL A 3 -5.32 -1.04 8.53
CA VAL A 3 -4.69 -2.04 9.40
C VAL A 3 -5.44 -3.37 9.34
N GLY A 4 -4.71 -4.46 9.19
CA GLY A 4 -5.25 -5.81 9.24
C GLY A 4 -5.74 -6.32 7.89
N TYR A 5 -6.99 -6.09 7.57
CA TYR A 5 -7.67 -6.53 6.33
C TYR A 5 -8.42 -5.35 5.71
N PRO A 6 -8.60 -5.33 4.39
CA PRO A 6 -9.54 -4.40 3.77
C PRO A 6 -10.97 -4.73 4.23
N ASP A 7 -11.79 -3.69 4.41
CA ASP A 7 -13.20 -3.87 4.83
C ASP A 7 -14.01 -4.65 3.78
N GLU A 8 -13.67 -4.45 2.50
CA GLU A 8 -14.26 -5.17 1.37
C GLU A 8 -13.15 -5.73 0.48
N LEU A 9 -13.36 -6.92 -0.07
CA LEU A 9 -12.46 -7.47 -1.07
C LEU A 9 -12.56 -6.65 -2.36
N ASP A 10 -11.41 -6.40 -3.00
CA ASP A 10 -11.39 -5.72 -4.29
C ASP A 10 -12.24 -6.53 -5.29
N PRO A 11 -13.26 -5.91 -5.92
CA PRO A 11 -14.12 -6.58 -6.90
C PRO A 11 -13.37 -7.21 -8.08
N LEU A 12 -12.12 -6.83 -8.30
CA LEU A 12 -11.25 -7.46 -9.30
C LEU A 12 -11.00 -8.94 -9.02
N TYR A 13 -10.99 -9.36 -7.75
CA TYR A 13 -10.77 -10.77 -7.41
C TYR A 13 -11.80 -11.69 -8.02
N GLU A 14 -13.05 -11.24 -8.17
CA GLU A 14 -14.12 -12.00 -8.81
C GLU A 14 -13.91 -12.16 -10.33
N LYS A 15 -13.10 -11.29 -10.94
CA LYS A 15 -12.79 -11.30 -12.37
C LYS A 15 -11.57 -12.17 -12.71
N TYR A 16 -10.73 -12.51 -11.73
CA TYR A 16 -9.54 -13.34 -11.93
C TYR A 16 -9.87 -14.83 -11.92
N LEU A 17 -10.64 -15.26 -12.90
CA LEU A 17 -11.01 -16.66 -13.06
C LEU A 17 -10.03 -17.35 -14.02
N VAL A 18 -9.44 -18.45 -13.59
CA VAL A 18 -8.60 -19.29 -14.44
C VAL A 18 -9.50 -20.06 -15.41
N ASP A 19 -9.26 -19.90 -16.69
CA ASP A 19 -9.89 -20.69 -17.75
C ASP A 19 -9.04 -21.96 -17.98
N GLU A 20 -9.52 -23.11 -17.50
CA GLU A 20 -8.83 -24.40 -17.59
C GLU A 20 -8.65 -24.88 -19.03
N THR A 21 -9.39 -24.31 -20.00
CA THR A 21 -9.26 -24.65 -21.42
C THR A 21 -8.10 -23.90 -22.10
N LYS A 22 -7.54 -22.90 -21.43
CA LYS A 22 -6.44 -22.07 -21.91
C LYS A 22 -5.12 -22.45 -21.26
N ASN A 23 -4.03 -22.15 -21.95
CA ASN A 23 -2.70 -22.30 -21.38
C ASN A 23 -2.40 -21.19 -20.35
N LEU A 24 -1.28 -21.33 -19.62
CA LEU A 24 -0.87 -20.35 -18.60
C LEU A 24 -0.67 -18.95 -19.16
N LEU A 25 -0.07 -18.83 -20.36
CA LEU A 25 0.21 -17.53 -20.98
C LEU A 25 -1.09 -16.79 -21.32
N ASP A 26 -2.08 -17.47 -21.88
CA ASP A 26 -3.37 -16.87 -22.26
C ASP A 26 -4.13 -16.41 -21.00
N ASN A 27 -4.11 -17.19 -19.92
CA ASN A 27 -4.69 -16.77 -18.63
C ASN A 27 -3.95 -15.56 -18.05
N ALA A 28 -2.63 -15.53 -18.09
CA ALA A 28 -1.83 -14.41 -17.61
C ALA A 28 -2.10 -13.11 -18.42
N ILE A 29 -2.24 -13.23 -19.74
CA ILE A 29 -2.61 -12.11 -20.62
C ILE A 29 -4.00 -11.58 -20.23
N GLU A 30 -4.97 -12.46 -19.98
CA GLU A 30 -6.32 -12.04 -19.60
C GLU A 30 -6.32 -11.33 -18.24
N PHE A 31 -5.58 -11.83 -17.25
CA PHE A 31 -5.43 -11.13 -15.96
C PHE A 31 -4.80 -9.75 -16.12
N ARG A 32 -3.79 -9.64 -16.98
CA ARG A 32 -3.17 -8.34 -17.27
C ARG A 32 -4.15 -7.38 -17.96
N ARG A 33 -5.00 -7.89 -18.83
CA ARG A 33 -6.05 -7.13 -19.50
C ARG A 33 -7.06 -6.56 -18.50
N ILE A 34 -7.50 -7.40 -17.54
CA ILE A 34 -8.39 -6.99 -16.46
C ILE A 34 -7.77 -5.87 -15.62
N GLN A 35 -6.49 -6.00 -15.24
CA GLN A 35 -5.76 -4.97 -14.49
C GLN A 35 -5.66 -3.64 -15.25
N ILE A 36 -5.33 -3.71 -16.54
CA ILE A 36 -5.22 -2.52 -17.39
C ILE A 36 -6.58 -1.85 -17.53
N ALA A 37 -7.65 -2.60 -17.78
CA ALA A 37 -9.00 -2.07 -17.88
C ALA A 37 -9.41 -1.34 -16.57
N ASP A 38 -9.15 -1.94 -15.42
CA ASP A 38 -9.40 -1.31 -14.12
C ASP A 38 -8.62 -0.01 -13.93
N ASN A 39 -7.35 0.04 -14.37
CA ASN A 39 -6.56 1.27 -14.31
C ASN A 39 -7.16 2.38 -15.17
N PHE A 40 -7.65 2.06 -16.38
CA PHE A 40 -8.32 3.03 -17.24
C PHE A 40 -9.67 3.46 -16.67
N ASP A 41 -10.43 2.53 -16.09
CA ASP A 41 -11.73 2.84 -15.47
C ASP A 41 -11.61 3.82 -14.30
N ARG A 42 -10.46 3.89 -13.66
CA ARG A 42 -10.17 4.82 -12.56
C ARG A 42 -9.76 6.21 -13.03
N TYR A 43 -9.37 6.34 -14.29
CA TYR A 43 -8.94 7.63 -14.82
C TYR A 43 -10.04 8.69 -14.69
N GLY A 44 -9.70 9.85 -14.09
CA GLY A 44 -10.63 10.94 -13.86
C GLY A 44 -11.62 10.73 -12.72
N LYS A 45 -11.49 9.64 -11.94
CA LYS A 45 -12.28 9.42 -10.71
C LYS A 45 -11.48 9.84 -9.46
N PRO A 46 -12.16 10.19 -8.37
CA PRO A 46 -11.52 10.43 -7.09
C PRO A 46 -10.70 9.22 -6.63
N VAL A 47 -9.61 9.48 -5.91
CA VAL A 47 -8.78 8.43 -5.33
C VAL A 47 -9.56 7.63 -4.28
N ASP A 48 -9.59 6.32 -4.45
CA ASP A 48 -10.15 5.38 -3.47
C ASP A 48 -9.07 4.98 -2.46
N ARG A 49 -9.12 5.56 -1.26
CA ARG A 49 -8.18 5.30 -0.16
C ARG A 49 -8.46 4.02 0.63
N THR A 50 -9.51 3.30 0.29
CA THR A 50 -9.86 2.01 0.93
C THR A 50 -9.19 0.84 0.22
N ARG A 51 -8.75 1.05 -1.01
CA ARG A 51 -8.12 0.02 -1.83
C ARG A 51 -6.72 -0.32 -1.34
N TRP A 52 -6.44 -1.61 -1.27
CA TRP A 52 -5.15 -2.15 -0.91
C TRP A 52 -4.36 -2.61 -2.15
N GLU A 53 -3.06 -2.33 -2.16
CA GLU A 53 -2.14 -2.80 -3.21
C GLU A 53 -1.43 -4.09 -2.82
N MET A 54 -1.51 -4.45 -1.53
CA MET A 54 -0.82 -5.60 -0.96
C MET A 54 -1.82 -6.50 -0.24
N PRO A 55 -1.76 -7.83 -0.45
CA PRO A 55 -2.68 -8.74 0.22
C PRO A 55 -2.38 -8.86 1.72
N ALA A 56 -3.41 -9.12 2.52
CA ALA A 56 -3.33 -9.17 3.98
C ALA A 56 -2.39 -10.25 4.53
N HIS A 57 -2.05 -11.27 3.74
CA HIS A 57 -1.13 -12.36 4.14
C HIS A 57 0.35 -12.03 3.90
N GLN A 58 0.67 -10.89 3.33
CA GLN A 58 2.05 -10.48 3.09
C GLN A 58 2.63 -9.83 4.34
N VAL A 59 3.78 -10.32 4.81
CA VAL A 59 4.52 -9.74 5.94
C VAL A 59 5.27 -8.51 5.45
N ASN A 60 4.58 -7.38 5.41
CA ASN A 60 5.12 -6.10 4.99
C ASN A 60 4.19 -4.97 5.45
N ALA A 61 4.62 -3.71 5.21
CA ALA A 61 3.83 -2.51 5.32
C ALA A 61 4.15 -1.61 4.11
N TYR A 62 3.39 -0.57 3.87
CA TYR A 62 3.72 0.40 2.83
C TYR A 62 3.03 1.75 3.05
N TYR A 63 3.69 2.80 2.58
CA TYR A 63 3.11 4.11 2.33
C TYR A 63 2.89 4.29 0.82
N ASN A 64 1.73 4.78 0.43
CA ASN A 64 1.44 5.15 -0.96
C ASN A 64 1.21 6.67 -1.04
N PRO A 65 2.12 7.44 -1.65
CA PRO A 65 2.02 8.90 -1.72
C PRO A 65 0.84 9.38 -2.59
N SER A 66 0.52 8.67 -3.68
CA SER A 66 -0.60 9.05 -4.56
C SER A 66 -1.97 8.91 -3.89
N PHE A 67 -2.07 8.05 -2.88
CA PHE A 67 -3.28 7.85 -2.09
C PHE A 67 -3.19 8.54 -0.72
N ASN A 68 -2.00 8.94 -0.33
CA ASN A 68 -1.65 9.43 1.01
C ASN A 68 -2.19 8.49 2.10
N ILE A 69 -1.84 7.22 2.01
CA ILE A 69 -2.24 6.17 2.95
C ILE A 69 -1.02 5.38 3.43
N ILE A 70 -1.13 4.87 4.65
CA ILE A 70 -0.23 3.87 5.22
C ILE A 70 -1.04 2.61 5.46
N VAL A 71 -0.49 1.46 5.09
CA VAL A 71 -1.15 0.15 5.21
C VAL A 71 -0.27 -0.84 5.96
N PHE A 72 -0.86 -1.50 6.96
CA PHE A 72 -0.25 -2.57 7.75
C PHE A 72 -1.08 -3.85 7.59
N PRO A 73 -0.74 -4.74 6.65
CA PRO A 73 -1.43 -6.02 6.47
C PRO A 73 -1.39 -6.89 7.73
N ALA A 74 -2.39 -7.73 7.93
CA ALA A 74 -2.52 -8.58 9.13
C ALA A 74 -1.27 -9.43 9.40
N ALA A 75 -0.59 -9.89 8.33
CA ALA A 75 0.55 -10.78 8.47
C ALA A 75 1.77 -10.16 9.17
N ILE A 76 1.93 -8.81 9.16
CA ILE A 76 3.02 -8.16 9.91
C ILE A 76 2.66 -7.96 11.39
N LEU A 77 1.37 -8.05 11.75
CA LEU A 77 0.88 -7.83 13.11
C LEU A 77 1.00 -9.08 13.99
N GLN A 78 2.14 -9.78 13.90
CA GLN A 78 2.47 -10.97 14.66
C GLN A 78 3.95 -10.98 15.02
N ALA A 79 4.33 -11.88 15.93
CA ALA A 79 5.73 -12.03 16.32
C ALA A 79 6.63 -12.32 15.09
N PRO A 80 7.84 -11.73 15.01
CA PRO A 80 8.48 -10.91 16.05
C PRO A 80 8.09 -9.42 16.04
N PHE A 81 7.32 -8.94 15.06
CA PHE A 81 7.01 -7.52 14.89
C PHE A 81 6.05 -7.01 15.97
N TYR A 82 5.00 -7.78 16.29
CA TYR A 82 4.02 -7.42 17.30
C TYR A 82 3.53 -8.63 18.09
N SER A 83 3.35 -8.47 19.39
CA SER A 83 2.67 -9.47 20.23
C SER A 83 2.12 -8.84 21.50
N LEU A 84 0.94 -9.30 21.94
CA LEU A 84 0.40 -8.96 23.26
C LEU A 84 1.25 -9.52 24.43
N LYS A 85 2.15 -10.47 24.14
CA LYS A 85 3.08 -11.04 25.14
C LYS A 85 4.39 -10.27 25.23
N GLN A 86 4.68 -9.41 24.28
CA GLN A 86 5.83 -8.51 24.29
C GLN A 86 5.56 -7.31 25.19
N THR A 87 6.59 -6.77 25.82
CA THR A 87 6.51 -5.50 26.55
C THR A 87 6.23 -4.34 25.58
N ALA A 88 5.78 -3.22 26.11
CA ALA A 88 5.58 -2.01 25.33
C ALA A 88 6.88 -1.59 24.61
N SER A 89 8.04 -1.65 25.30
CA SER A 89 9.34 -1.30 24.72
C SER A 89 9.72 -2.20 23.55
N GLU A 90 9.48 -3.51 23.64
CA GLU A 90 9.72 -4.44 22.55
C GLU A 90 8.81 -4.16 21.35
N ASN A 91 7.51 -3.93 21.58
CA ASN A 91 6.58 -3.57 20.53
C ASN A 91 6.94 -2.24 19.86
N TYR A 92 7.37 -1.22 20.63
CA TYR A 92 7.86 0.04 20.06
C TYR A 92 9.14 -0.14 19.24
N GLY A 93 10.07 -0.99 19.68
CA GLY A 93 11.30 -1.29 18.94
C GLY A 93 11.08 -2.12 17.68
N CYS A 94 9.99 -2.90 17.61
CA CYS A 94 9.66 -3.76 16.48
C CYS A 94 8.62 -3.09 15.56
N ILE A 95 7.32 -3.28 15.81
CA ILE A 95 6.28 -2.72 14.92
C ILE A 95 6.28 -1.18 14.96
N GLY A 96 6.63 -0.56 16.08
CA GLY A 96 6.75 0.89 16.17
C GLY A 96 7.81 1.47 15.24
N ALA A 97 8.95 0.78 15.07
CA ALA A 97 9.97 1.17 14.10
C ALA A 97 9.46 1.07 12.65
N VAL A 98 8.68 0.04 12.33
CA VAL A 98 8.04 -0.10 11.01
C VAL A 98 7.04 1.03 10.78
N ILE A 99 6.21 1.35 11.77
CA ILE A 99 5.26 2.47 11.68
C ILE A 99 5.98 3.79 11.42
N ALA A 100 7.06 4.07 12.15
CA ALA A 100 7.87 5.27 11.97
C ALA A 100 8.52 5.31 10.57
N HIS A 101 8.97 4.16 10.06
CA HIS A 101 9.52 4.02 8.71
C HIS A 101 8.49 4.41 7.65
N GLU A 102 7.27 3.84 7.72
CA GLU A 102 6.21 4.17 6.74
C GLU A 102 5.78 5.65 6.84
N ILE A 103 5.72 6.21 8.04
CA ILE A 103 5.47 7.65 8.22
C ILE A 103 6.58 8.49 7.57
N SER A 104 7.84 8.08 7.70
CA SER A 104 8.98 8.82 7.14
C SER A 104 8.93 8.90 5.61
N HIS A 105 8.32 7.92 4.93
CA HIS A 105 8.14 7.96 3.48
C HIS A 105 7.28 9.12 2.98
N ALA A 106 6.38 9.67 3.81
CA ALA A 106 5.63 10.87 3.46
C ALA A 106 6.53 12.14 3.40
N PHE A 107 7.70 12.09 4.05
CA PHE A 107 8.63 13.21 4.25
C PHE A 107 10.00 12.97 3.62
N ASP A 108 10.19 11.90 2.86
CA ASP A 108 11.42 11.65 2.13
C ASP A 108 11.44 12.38 0.76
N ASN A 109 12.52 12.20 0.01
CA ASN A 109 12.70 12.82 -1.31
C ASN A 109 11.67 12.39 -2.37
N ASN A 110 10.93 11.30 -2.15
CA ASN A 110 9.82 10.87 -3.00
C ASN A 110 8.50 11.43 -2.48
N GLY A 111 8.21 11.26 -1.18
CA GLY A 111 6.97 11.73 -0.55
C GLY A 111 6.83 13.25 -0.61
N SER A 112 7.95 13.99 -0.54
CA SER A 112 7.96 15.45 -0.67
C SER A 112 7.41 15.98 -2.00
N GLN A 113 7.28 15.12 -3.00
CA GLN A 113 6.72 15.47 -4.31
C GLN A 113 5.20 15.34 -4.38
N PHE A 114 4.54 14.90 -3.31
CA PHE A 114 3.09 14.72 -3.26
C PHE A 114 2.47 15.53 -2.13
N ASP A 115 1.36 16.21 -2.43
CA ASP A 115 0.58 16.90 -1.42
C ASP A 115 -0.31 15.93 -0.61
N GLU A 116 -1.04 16.46 0.37
CA GLU A 116 -1.92 15.68 1.25
C GLU A 116 -3.10 15.03 0.52
N PHE A 117 -3.37 15.44 -0.70
CA PHE A 117 -4.41 14.86 -1.56
C PHE A 117 -3.86 13.76 -2.48
N GLY A 118 -2.53 13.61 -2.56
CA GLY A 118 -1.86 12.67 -3.44
C GLY A 118 -1.57 13.21 -4.85
N ASN A 119 -1.71 14.52 -5.04
CA ASN A 119 -1.34 15.16 -6.30
C ASN A 119 0.18 15.36 -6.36
N LEU A 120 0.75 15.26 -7.54
CA LEU A 120 2.16 15.57 -7.77
C LEU A 120 2.39 17.08 -7.61
N SER A 121 2.82 17.48 -6.45
CA SER A 121 3.04 18.88 -6.04
C SER A 121 4.17 18.93 -5.03
N ASN A 122 5.37 19.29 -5.48
CA ASN A 122 6.54 19.41 -4.60
C ASN A 122 6.30 20.53 -3.57
N TRP A 123 6.38 20.18 -2.29
CA TRP A 123 6.19 21.12 -1.17
C TRP A 123 7.51 21.41 -0.43
N TRP A 124 8.60 20.74 -0.78
CA TRP A 124 9.92 21.04 -0.24
C TRP A 124 10.51 22.30 -0.87
N THR A 125 11.22 23.06 -0.06
CA THR A 125 12.08 24.17 -0.51
C THR A 125 13.46 23.64 -0.90
N ASP A 126 14.25 24.46 -1.61
CA ASP A 126 15.65 24.13 -1.91
C ASP A 126 16.49 23.99 -0.63
N GLU A 127 16.08 24.64 0.46
CA GLU A 127 16.73 24.53 1.76
C GLU A 127 16.40 23.20 2.44
N ASP A 128 15.15 22.78 2.40
CA ASP A 128 14.73 21.45 2.90
C ASP A 128 15.52 20.34 2.21
N LEU A 129 15.65 20.40 0.88
CA LEU A 129 16.37 19.41 0.09
C LEU A 129 17.88 19.36 0.44
N LYS A 130 18.49 20.48 0.86
CA LYS A 130 19.90 20.50 1.27
C LYS A 130 20.13 19.91 2.65
N HIS A 131 19.09 19.95 3.51
CA HIS A 131 19.19 19.47 4.89
C HIS A 131 18.78 18.00 5.03
N PHE A 132 18.10 17.43 4.04
CA PHE A 132 17.74 16.01 3.98
C PHE A 132 18.93 15.15 3.55
#